data_8b593aeadeaa08b9090fde4d641e0816
#
_entry.id   8b593aeadeaa08b9090fde4d641e0816
#
_cell.length_a   1.000
_cell.length_b   1.000
_cell.length_c   1.000
_cell.angle_alpha   90.00
_cell.angle_beta   90.00
_cell.angle_gamma   90.00
#
_symmetry.space_group_name_H-M   'P 1'
#
loop_
_entity.id
_entity.type
_entity.pdbx_description
1 polymer ?
#
loop_
_entity_poly.entity_id
_entity_poly.type
_entity_poly.pdbx_seq_one_letter_code
_entity_poly.pdbx_strand_id
1 'polypeptide(L)'
;ATTWLPASMEDLGRYWWSYSKTTDLYTDFMLNYNKTFGDWDVSATAGYVGHIRKSFGHGNDVTATYYYGDREHISTMANYFSTAAGGPGATSPSQSSDWNKGAVVTGQIGWKETVYLDGSYRRDWYRAFRQFKDRGTPEDYGYFGFGANAIVSNLVQLPEWFNYLKYRASYSEVGNSIPGIVYAGATRNFETGALVPSSWATFKNPRPEKTASFETGIEALFLNNRLSFDLTYYNSTMSNLYLVGTNASGKSIPMNSAKIRNQGIEATVGYDFKFGQLRWKTSYNLSYNDNKILRTAYDEETGKENVIATYV
;
A
#
# COMPACT_ATOMS: atom_id res chain seq x y z
N ALA A 1 -42.26 -39.87 -17.14
CA ALA A 1 -41.03 -39.40 -16.50
C ALA A 1 -41.38 -38.36 -15.45
N THR A 2 -41.26 -38.74 -14.18
CA THR A 2 -41.46 -37.82 -13.05
C THR A 2 -40.24 -36.95 -12.92
N THR A 3 -40.35 -35.71 -13.37
CA THR A 3 -39.36 -34.72 -13.11
C THR A 3 -39.48 -34.24 -11.66
N TRP A 4 -38.49 -34.54 -10.86
CA TRP A 4 -38.34 -33.96 -9.53
C TRP A 4 -38.12 -32.47 -9.68
N LEU A 5 -39.07 -31.68 -9.19
CA LEU A 5 -38.84 -30.25 -8.97
C LEU A 5 -38.20 -30.13 -7.59
N PRO A 6 -37.13 -29.32 -7.46
CA PRO A 6 -36.58 -29.01 -6.13
C PRO A 6 -37.62 -28.32 -5.26
N ALA A 7 -37.59 -28.63 -3.98
CA ALA A 7 -38.61 -28.17 -3.01
C ALA A 7 -38.62 -26.66 -2.78
N SER A 8 -37.63 -25.94 -3.25
CA SER A 8 -37.58 -24.47 -3.28
C SER A 8 -37.28 -23.99 -4.69
N MET A 9 -38.01 -22.99 -5.14
CA MET A 9 -37.83 -22.36 -6.46
C MET A 9 -36.51 -21.54 -6.55
N GLU A 10 -35.69 -21.58 -5.52
CA GLU A 10 -34.42 -20.83 -5.45
C GLU A 10 -33.26 -21.56 -6.14
N ASP A 11 -33.39 -22.86 -6.43
CA ASP A 11 -32.30 -23.70 -6.95
C ASP A 11 -32.37 -23.96 -8.47
N LEU A 12 -32.88 -23.05 -9.25
CA LEU A 12 -33.10 -23.26 -10.70
C LEU A 12 -31.83 -23.16 -11.56
N GLY A 13 -30.70 -22.98 -10.93
CA GLY A 13 -29.40 -22.88 -11.60
C GLY A 13 -29.04 -21.45 -11.97
N ARG A 14 -27.76 -21.20 -11.92
CA ARG A 14 -27.15 -19.93 -12.26
C ARG A 14 -26.02 -20.20 -13.25
N TYR A 15 -25.98 -19.43 -14.31
CA TYR A 15 -24.86 -19.41 -15.25
C TYR A 15 -24.20 -18.04 -15.20
N TRP A 16 -22.91 -18.05 -14.86
CA TRP A 16 -22.15 -16.84 -14.97
C TRP A 16 -20.82 -17.09 -15.65
N TRP A 17 -20.36 -16.11 -16.37
CA TRP A 17 -19.01 -16.05 -16.87
C TRP A 17 -18.50 -14.61 -16.75
N SER A 18 -17.22 -14.48 -16.54
CA SER A 18 -16.56 -13.18 -16.53
C SER A 18 -15.26 -13.25 -17.29
N TYR A 19 -14.97 -12.18 -17.98
CA TYR A 19 -13.67 -11.94 -18.62
C TYR A 19 -13.13 -10.65 -18.03
N SER A 20 -11.88 -10.69 -17.56
CA SER A 20 -11.17 -9.47 -17.15
C SER A 20 -9.80 -9.43 -17.80
N LYS A 21 -9.42 -8.25 -18.24
CA LYS A 21 -8.08 -7.96 -18.78
C LYS A 21 -7.53 -6.76 -18.05
N THR A 22 -6.38 -6.93 -17.41
CA THR A 22 -5.62 -5.82 -16.83
C THR A 22 -4.34 -5.64 -17.64
N THR A 23 -4.07 -4.39 -17.98
CA THR A 23 -2.84 -3.99 -18.67
C THR A 23 -2.13 -2.99 -17.78
N ASP A 24 -0.92 -3.32 -17.38
CA ASP A 24 -0.02 -2.45 -16.62
C ASP A 24 1.10 -1.97 -17.54
N LEU A 25 1.30 -0.67 -17.59
CA LEU A 25 2.43 -0.05 -18.27
C LEU A 25 3.24 0.72 -17.22
N TYR A 26 4.48 0.33 -17.07
CA TYR A 26 5.46 1.01 -16.25
C TYR A 26 6.52 1.63 -17.13
N THR A 27 6.88 2.88 -16.86
CA THR A 27 7.93 3.61 -17.56
C THR A 27 8.78 4.34 -16.53
N ASP A 28 10.09 4.33 -16.73
CA ASP A 28 11.03 5.11 -15.95
C ASP A 28 12.09 5.75 -16.83
N PHE A 29 12.57 6.87 -16.36
CA PHE A 29 13.73 7.57 -16.90
C PHE A 29 14.59 8.02 -15.74
N MET A 30 15.86 7.60 -15.71
CA MET A 30 16.79 7.89 -14.64
C MET A 30 18.09 8.47 -15.18
N LEU A 31 18.52 9.58 -14.63
CA LEU A 31 19.83 10.19 -14.86
C LEU A 31 20.69 9.98 -13.63
N ASN A 32 21.84 9.34 -13.79
CA ASN A 32 22.77 9.07 -12.70
C ASN A 32 24.08 9.86 -12.90
N TYR A 33 24.56 10.39 -11.81
CA TYR A 33 25.83 11.07 -11.71
C TYR A 33 26.65 10.45 -10.59
N ASN A 34 27.90 10.08 -10.87
CA ASN A 34 28.83 9.55 -9.87
C ASN A 34 30.20 10.13 -10.14
N LYS A 35 30.82 10.70 -9.13
CA LYS A 35 32.17 11.25 -9.24
C LYS A 35 32.88 11.31 -7.89
N THR A 36 34.16 10.97 -7.90
CA THR A 36 35.08 11.12 -6.78
C THR A 36 35.92 12.40 -6.95
N PHE A 37 36.03 13.18 -5.91
CA PHE A 37 36.79 14.42 -5.82
C PHE A 37 37.75 14.36 -4.61
N GLY A 38 38.95 13.82 -4.82
CA GLY A 38 39.88 13.59 -3.71
C GLY A 38 39.27 12.63 -2.67
N ASP A 39 39.08 13.11 -1.46
CA ASP A 39 38.49 12.33 -0.36
C ASP A 39 36.94 12.25 -0.38
N TRP A 40 36.31 12.85 -1.37
CA TRP A 40 34.84 12.96 -1.45
C TRP A 40 34.29 12.13 -2.60
N ASP A 41 33.29 11.31 -2.30
CA ASP A 41 32.47 10.59 -3.26
C ASP A 41 31.08 11.21 -3.32
N VAL A 42 30.66 11.58 -4.52
CA VAL A 42 29.35 12.19 -4.75
C VAL A 42 28.58 11.33 -5.76
N SER A 43 27.40 10.89 -5.36
CA SER A 43 26.45 10.27 -6.26
C SER A 43 25.11 10.98 -6.21
N ALA A 44 24.46 11.08 -7.35
CA ALA A 44 23.13 11.65 -7.48
C ALA A 44 22.33 10.93 -8.55
N THR A 45 21.06 10.77 -8.32
CA THR A 45 20.10 10.24 -9.29
C THR A 45 18.90 11.17 -9.35
N ALA A 46 18.51 11.56 -10.55
CA ALA A 46 17.25 12.25 -10.81
C ALA A 46 16.43 11.44 -11.79
N GLY A 47 15.13 11.30 -11.52
CA GLY A 47 14.31 10.46 -12.36
C GLY A 47 12.84 10.80 -12.37
N TYR A 48 12.18 10.24 -13.33
CA TYR A 48 10.73 10.28 -13.48
C TYR A 48 10.20 8.88 -13.71
N VAL A 49 9.14 8.53 -13.00
CA VAL A 49 8.47 7.23 -13.12
C VAL A 49 7.00 7.44 -13.45
N GLY A 50 6.44 6.55 -14.25
CA GLY A 50 5.03 6.54 -14.59
C GLY A 50 4.48 5.13 -14.57
N HIS A 51 3.30 4.96 -14.00
CA HIS A 51 2.56 3.71 -14.01
C HIS A 51 1.13 3.98 -14.44
N ILE A 52 0.67 3.23 -15.44
CA ILE A 52 -0.69 3.28 -15.94
C ILE A 52 -1.26 1.88 -15.87
N ARG A 53 -2.37 1.74 -15.17
CA ARG A 53 -3.16 0.49 -15.11
C ARG A 53 -4.49 0.71 -15.80
N LYS A 54 -4.81 -0.15 -16.76
CA LYS A 54 -6.13 -0.19 -17.40
C LYS A 54 -6.75 -1.55 -17.16
N SER A 55 -7.95 -1.57 -16.63
CA SER A 55 -8.71 -2.79 -16.44
C SER A 55 -9.99 -2.72 -17.25
N PHE A 56 -10.26 -3.79 -17.95
CA PHE A 56 -11.48 -4.01 -18.70
C PHE A 56 -12.12 -5.28 -18.14
N GLY A 57 -13.39 -5.22 -17.82
CA GLY A 57 -14.17 -6.37 -17.37
C GLY A 57 -15.45 -6.48 -18.19
N HIS A 58 -15.80 -7.67 -18.55
CA HIS A 58 -17.07 -7.99 -19.17
C HIS A 58 -17.52 -9.35 -18.68
N GLY A 59 -18.80 -9.50 -18.42
CA GLY A 59 -19.32 -10.75 -17.94
C GLY A 59 -20.84 -10.80 -18.07
N ASN A 60 -21.39 -11.95 -17.84
CA ASN A 60 -22.82 -12.16 -17.76
C ASN A 60 -23.15 -13.05 -16.57
N ASP A 61 -24.19 -12.68 -15.86
CA ASP A 61 -24.70 -13.41 -14.70
C ASP A 61 -26.21 -13.60 -14.89
N VAL A 62 -26.59 -14.81 -15.22
CA VAL A 62 -27.99 -15.14 -15.51
C VAL A 62 -28.47 -16.15 -14.48
N THR A 63 -29.47 -15.75 -13.72
CA THR A 63 -30.20 -16.65 -12.84
C THR A 63 -31.48 -17.07 -13.56
N ALA A 64 -31.69 -18.36 -13.71
CA ALA A 64 -32.91 -18.85 -14.29
C ALA A 64 -34.09 -18.63 -13.32
N THR A 65 -35.07 -17.85 -13.76
CA THR A 65 -36.33 -17.66 -13.04
C THR A 65 -37.39 -18.53 -13.71
N TYR A 66 -38.03 -19.37 -12.93
CA TYR A 66 -39.08 -20.25 -13.41
C TYR A 66 -40.42 -19.55 -13.38
N TYR A 67 -41.07 -19.37 -14.55
CA TYR A 67 -42.49 -19.04 -14.59
C TYR A 67 -43.32 -20.34 -14.69
N TYR A 68 -44.27 -20.50 -13.80
CA TYR A 68 -45.19 -21.63 -13.75
C TYR A 68 -45.94 -21.74 -15.09
N GLY A 69 -45.62 -22.77 -15.87
CA GLY A 69 -46.27 -23.06 -17.14
C GLY A 69 -45.35 -23.32 -18.34
N ASP A 70 -44.12 -22.89 -18.31
CA ASP A 70 -43.22 -23.04 -19.45
C ASP A 70 -42.03 -23.95 -19.11
N ARG A 71 -42.27 -25.25 -19.22
CA ARG A 71 -41.30 -26.30 -18.85
C ARG A 71 -40.23 -26.56 -19.92
N GLU A 72 -40.33 -25.96 -21.10
CA GLU A 72 -39.49 -26.31 -22.23
C GLU A 72 -38.17 -25.54 -22.32
N HIS A 73 -37.98 -24.50 -21.51
CA HIS A 73 -36.92 -23.51 -21.74
C HIS A 73 -35.63 -23.72 -20.95
N ILE A 74 -35.49 -24.72 -20.12
CA ILE A 74 -34.32 -24.87 -19.26
C ILE A 74 -33.27 -25.88 -19.76
N SER A 75 -33.51 -26.52 -20.90
CA SER A 75 -32.71 -27.70 -21.25
C SER A 75 -31.49 -27.47 -22.11
N THR A 76 -31.26 -26.28 -22.64
CA THR A 76 -30.10 -26.06 -23.51
C THR A 76 -29.38 -24.72 -23.20
N MET A 77 -28.07 -24.74 -23.31
CA MET A 77 -27.22 -23.57 -23.11
C MET A 77 -27.61 -22.39 -24.05
N ALA A 78 -28.14 -22.65 -25.22
CA ALA A 78 -28.63 -21.65 -26.16
C ALA A 78 -29.87 -20.90 -25.61
N ASN A 79 -30.74 -21.57 -24.89
CA ASN A 79 -31.91 -20.96 -24.27
C ASN A 79 -31.56 -20.13 -23.02
N TYR A 80 -30.46 -20.44 -22.38
CA TYR A 80 -29.97 -19.74 -21.23
C TYR A 80 -29.64 -18.27 -21.52
N PHE A 81 -29.19 -17.97 -22.75
CA PHE A 81 -28.87 -16.61 -23.18
C PHE A 81 -30.08 -15.85 -23.73
N SER A 82 -31.13 -16.55 -24.14
CA SER A 82 -32.27 -15.91 -24.83
C SER A 82 -33.52 -15.75 -23.99
N THR A 83 -33.69 -16.53 -22.93
CA THR A 83 -34.96 -16.68 -22.22
C THR A 83 -34.93 -16.37 -20.72
N ALA A 84 -33.88 -15.77 -20.22
CA ALA A 84 -33.89 -15.24 -18.88
C ALA A 84 -35.05 -14.24 -18.78
N ALA A 85 -36.11 -14.64 -18.10
CA ALA A 85 -37.25 -13.79 -17.80
C ALA A 85 -36.81 -12.68 -16.82
N GLY A 86 -36.38 -11.62 -17.30
CA GLY A 86 -35.73 -10.51 -16.62
C GLY A 86 -34.71 -9.89 -17.54
N GLY A 87 -34.58 -10.43 -18.73
CA GLY A 87 -33.50 -10.15 -19.66
C GLY A 87 -32.18 -10.76 -19.19
N PRO A 88 -31.26 -11.03 -20.10
CA PRO A 88 -29.90 -11.31 -19.68
C PRO A 88 -29.51 -10.18 -18.73
N GLY A 89 -29.05 -10.53 -17.54
CA GLY A 89 -28.42 -9.57 -16.65
C GLY A 89 -27.25 -9.00 -17.40
N ALA A 90 -27.53 -8.02 -18.25
CA ALA A 90 -26.55 -7.40 -19.09
C ALA A 90 -25.56 -6.70 -18.18
N THR A 91 -24.53 -7.41 -17.81
CA THR A 91 -23.41 -6.80 -17.14
C THR A 91 -22.79 -5.85 -18.13
N SER A 92 -23.04 -4.57 -17.93
CA SER A 92 -22.39 -3.54 -18.72
C SER A 92 -20.89 -3.73 -18.62
N PRO A 93 -20.14 -3.66 -19.73
CA PRO A 93 -18.71 -3.74 -19.66
C PRO A 93 -18.18 -2.68 -18.71
N SER A 94 -17.36 -3.11 -17.77
CA SER A 94 -16.69 -2.21 -16.83
C SER A 94 -15.31 -1.84 -17.38
N GLN A 95 -14.99 -0.57 -17.36
CA GLN A 95 -13.68 -0.08 -17.73
C GLN A 95 -13.17 0.86 -16.67
N SER A 96 -11.99 0.59 -16.18
CA SER A 96 -11.29 1.50 -15.28
C SER A 96 -9.89 1.81 -15.79
N SER A 97 -9.42 2.99 -15.47
CA SER A 97 -8.06 3.40 -15.75
C SER A 97 -7.54 4.12 -14.53
N ASP A 98 -6.37 3.74 -14.07
CA ASP A 98 -5.66 4.41 -12.99
C ASP A 98 -4.26 4.77 -13.43
N TRP A 99 -3.69 5.80 -12.87
CA TRP A 99 -2.32 6.18 -13.10
C TRP A 99 -1.73 6.86 -11.88
N ASN A 100 -0.46 6.62 -11.68
CA ASN A 100 0.40 7.40 -10.81
C ASN A 100 1.70 7.76 -11.55
N LYS A 101 2.31 8.84 -11.16
CA LYS A 101 3.58 9.29 -11.70
C LYS A 101 4.34 10.02 -10.62
N GLY A 102 5.66 9.96 -10.67
CA GLY A 102 6.51 10.53 -9.66
C GLY A 102 7.80 11.09 -10.24
N ALA A 103 8.27 12.17 -9.66
CA ALA A 103 9.62 12.67 -9.85
C ALA A 103 10.43 12.35 -8.59
N VAL A 104 11.65 11.87 -8.76
CA VAL A 104 12.55 11.50 -7.66
C VAL A 104 13.92 12.09 -7.85
N VAL A 105 14.48 12.57 -6.76
CA VAL A 105 15.89 12.97 -6.68
C VAL A 105 16.48 12.30 -5.45
N THR A 106 17.63 11.67 -5.61
CA THR A 106 18.44 11.13 -4.52
C THR A 106 19.86 11.61 -4.63
N GLY A 107 20.53 11.77 -3.52
CA GLY A 107 21.94 12.12 -3.48
C GLY A 107 22.63 11.48 -2.29
N GLN A 108 23.89 11.14 -2.45
CA GLN A 108 24.78 10.69 -1.39
C GLN A 108 26.12 11.38 -1.51
N ILE A 109 26.65 11.77 -0.36
CA ILE A 109 28.00 12.31 -0.23
C ILE A 109 28.73 11.42 0.75
N GLY A 110 29.85 10.84 0.30
CA GLY A 110 30.81 10.09 1.11
C GLY A 110 32.09 10.86 1.35
N TRP A 111 32.66 10.75 2.55
CA TRP A 111 33.93 11.31 2.91
C TRP A 111 34.88 10.22 3.42
N LYS A 112 36.03 10.10 2.73
CA LYS A 112 37.09 9.11 3.05
C LYS A 112 36.56 7.68 3.19
N GLU A 113 35.55 7.30 2.41
CA GLU A 113 34.87 6.01 2.52
C GLU A 113 34.45 5.65 3.96
N THR A 114 34.28 6.66 4.80
CA THR A 114 34.10 6.53 6.24
C THR A 114 32.77 7.10 6.73
N VAL A 115 32.42 8.30 6.28
CA VAL A 115 31.16 8.98 6.64
C VAL A 115 30.36 9.20 5.38
N TYR A 116 29.08 8.84 5.44
CA TYR A 116 28.14 9.02 4.34
C TYR A 116 26.89 9.74 4.82
N LEU A 117 26.45 10.68 4.02
CA LEU A 117 25.17 11.37 4.17
C LEU A 117 24.37 11.16 2.90
N ASP A 118 23.14 10.74 3.03
CA ASP A 118 22.22 10.57 1.91
C ASP A 118 20.92 11.35 2.13
N GLY A 119 20.35 11.78 1.02
CA GLY A 119 19.08 12.47 1.01
C GLY A 119 18.25 12.07 -0.20
N SER A 120 16.96 12.07 -0.02
CA SER A 120 16.02 11.80 -1.10
C SER A 120 14.82 12.73 -1.02
N TYR A 121 14.28 13.07 -2.17
CA TYR A 121 13.00 13.74 -2.29
C TYR A 121 12.23 13.11 -3.43
N ARG A 122 10.95 12.80 -3.18
CA ARG A 122 10.04 12.27 -4.16
C ARG A 122 8.75 13.08 -4.16
N ARG A 123 8.23 13.38 -5.35
CA ARG A 123 6.94 14.03 -5.53
C ARG A 123 6.07 13.17 -6.44
N ASP A 124 4.93 12.76 -5.92
CA ASP A 124 4.00 11.86 -6.61
C ASP A 124 2.68 12.57 -6.95
N TRP A 125 2.16 12.24 -8.12
CA TRP A 125 0.83 12.64 -8.61
C TRP A 125 -0.03 11.40 -8.75
N TYR A 126 -1.23 11.45 -8.20
CA TYR A 126 -2.17 10.34 -8.21
C TYR A 126 -3.48 10.72 -8.87
N ARG A 127 -3.98 9.86 -9.77
CA ARG A 127 -5.29 10.05 -10.39
C ARG A 127 -6.41 10.15 -9.34
N ALA A 128 -6.32 9.38 -8.27
CA ALA A 128 -7.33 9.35 -7.22
C ALA A 128 -7.61 10.73 -6.62
N PHE A 129 -6.60 11.62 -6.53
CA PHE A 129 -6.77 12.97 -5.99
C PHE A 129 -7.23 14.00 -7.02
N ARG A 130 -7.05 13.74 -8.32
CA ARG A 130 -7.42 14.68 -9.38
C ARG A 130 -8.89 15.09 -9.35
N GLN A 131 -9.77 14.17 -8.96
CA GLN A 131 -11.20 14.42 -8.83
C GLN A 131 -11.57 15.42 -7.71
N PHE A 132 -10.67 15.68 -6.79
CA PHE A 132 -10.86 16.59 -5.66
C PHE A 132 -10.15 17.93 -5.86
N LYS A 133 -9.51 18.15 -7.00
CA LYS A 133 -8.78 19.38 -7.31
C LYS A 133 -9.64 20.63 -7.19
N ASP A 134 -10.84 20.57 -7.73
CA ASP A 134 -11.80 21.67 -7.67
C ASP A 134 -12.31 21.97 -6.24
N ARG A 135 -11.97 21.11 -5.28
CA ARG A 135 -12.30 21.24 -3.85
C ARG A 135 -11.08 21.65 -3.01
N GLY A 136 -9.99 22.06 -3.65
CA GLY A 136 -8.79 22.53 -2.97
C GLY A 136 -7.83 21.41 -2.51
N THR A 137 -8.08 20.16 -2.90
CA THR A 137 -7.16 19.06 -2.60
C THR A 137 -6.02 19.03 -3.64
N PRO A 138 -4.75 19.05 -3.22
CA PRO A 138 -3.63 18.90 -4.15
C PRO A 138 -3.65 17.56 -4.88
N GLU A 139 -3.25 17.55 -6.15
CA GLU A 139 -3.08 16.30 -6.92
C GLU A 139 -1.77 15.58 -6.59
N ASP A 140 -0.84 16.29 -5.97
CA ASP A 140 0.53 15.86 -5.76
C ASP A 140 0.98 16.03 -4.31
N TYR A 141 1.89 15.17 -3.91
CA TYR A 141 2.43 15.14 -2.55
C TYR A 141 3.93 14.84 -2.59
N GLY A 142 4.67 15.53 -1.74
CA GLY A 142 6.11 15.34 -1.61
C GLY A 142 6.48 14.56 -0.35
N TYR A 143 7.53 13.76 -0.48
CA TYR A 143 8.10 12.95 0.59
C TYR A 143 9.62 13.11 0.57
N PHE A 144 10.23 13.02 1.74
CA PHE A 144 11.68 13.15 1.85
C PHE A 144 12.27 12.05 2.73
N GLY A 145 13.54 11.80 2.56
CA GLY A 145 14.31 10.91 3.39
C GLY A 145 15.72 11.45 3.59
N PHE A 146 16.29 11.16 4.74
CA PHE A 146 17.67 11.44 5.08
C PHE A 146 18.30 10.24 5.75
N GLY A 147 19.56 9.99 5.45
CA GLY A 147 20.35 8.97 6.09
C GLY A 147 21.75 9.47 6.43
N ALA A 148 22.32 8.92 7.47
CA ALA A 148 23.70 9.11 7.84
C ALA A 148 24.27 7.79 8.33
N ASN A 149 25.49 7.48 7.90
CA ASN A 149 26.22 6.37 8.44
C ASN A 149 27.71 6.70 8.55
N ALA A 150 28.35 6.13 9.56
CA ALA A 150 29.77 6.33 9.82
C ALA A 150 30.43 5.02 10.25
N ILE A 151 31.57 4.69 9.63
CA ILE A 151 32.45 3.64 10.07
C ILE A 151 33.33 4.21 11.18
N VAL A 152 32.85 4.11 12.41
CA VAL A 152 33.48 4.74 13.58
C VAL A 152 34.87 4.19 13.82
N SER A 153 35.10 2.91 13.51
CA SER A 153 36.44 2.27 13.60
C SER A 153 37.49 2.92 12.69
N ASN A 154 37.09 3.69 11.66
CA ASN A 154 38.04 4.45 10.83
C ASN A 154 38.35 5.85 11.40
N LEU A 155 37.53 6.33 12.35
CA LEU A 155 37.67 7.66 12.95
C LEU A 155 38.43 7.65 14.26
N VAL A 156 38.32 6.55 15.00
CA VAL A 156 38.92 6.40 16.33
C VAL A 156 39.67 5.07 16.42
N GLN A 157 40.74 5.05 17.22
CA GLN A 157 41.46 3.82 17.50
C GLN A 157 40.67 2.99 18.50
N LEU A 158 40.28 1.81 18.09
CA LEU A 158 39.60 0.83 18.94
C LEU A 158 40.64 -0.14 19.55
N PRO A 159 40.31 -0.75 20.71
CA PRO A 159 41.12 -1.84 21.26
C PRO A 159 41.24 -3.00 20.25
N GLU A 160 42.34 -3.79 20.31
CA GLU A 160 42.62 -4.88 19.34
C GLU A 160 41.49 -5.94 19.26
N TRP A 161 40.78 -6.16 20.32
CA TRP A 161 39.65 -7.11 20.35
C TRP A 161 38.38 -6.58 19.71
N PHE A 162 38.27 -5.26 19.41
CA PHE A 162 37.15 -4.59 18.78
C PHE A 162 37.54 -4.14 17.37
N ASN A 163 37.18 -4.89 16.37
CA ASN A 163 37.71 -4.78 15.02
C ASN A 163 36.95 -3.80 14.11
N TYR A 164 35.66 -3.61 14.36
CA TYR A 164 34.81 -2.80 13.48
C TYR A 164 33.62 -2.26 14.25
N LEU A 165 33.30 -1.00 14.01
CA LEU A 165 32.12 -0.34 14.50
C LEU A 165 31.55 0.59 13.43
N LYS A 166 30.30 0.37 13.06
CA LYS A 166 29.54 1.25 12.18
C LYS A 166 28.26 1.69 12.90
N TYR A 167 27.97 2.97 12.80
CA TYR A 167 26.70 3.56 13.22
C TYR A 167 25.89 3.95 12.01
N ARG A 168 24.57 3.77 12.05
CA ARG A 168 23.63 4.21 11.02
C ARG A 168 22.39 4.84 11.65
N ALA A 169 21.86 5.87 11.00
CA ALA A 169 20.57 6.46 11.34
C ALA A 169 19.90 6.96 10.08
N SER A 170 18.59 6.79 10.00
CA SER A 170 17.80 7.28 8.87
C SER A 170 16.41 7.72 9.30
N TYR A 171 15.88 8.66 8.54
CA TYR A 171 14.49 9.06 8.59
C TYR A 171 13.94 9.08 7.17
N SER A 172 12.78 8.50 6.96
CA SER A 172 12.13 8.48 5.65
C SER A 172 10.63 8.68 5.76
N GLU A 173 10.08 9.30 4.73
CA GLU A 173 8.65 9.41 4.52
C GLU A 173 8.27 8.73 3.22
N VAL A 174 7.16 7.99 3.25
CA VAL A 174 6.57 7.34 2.07
C VAL A 174 5.08 7.61 2.06
N GLY A 175 4.55 7.94 0.90
CA GLY A 175 3.14 8.13 0.70
C GLY A 175 2.50 7.03 -0.12
N ASN A 176 1.21 6.81 0.11
CA ASN A 176 0.39 5.91 -0.67
C ASN A 176 -0.92 6.59 -1.04
N SER A 177 -1.45 6.26 -2.22
CA SER A 177 -2.75 6.76 -2.66
C SER A 177 -3.88 6.17 -1.82
N ILE A 178 -4.99 6.89 -1.75
CA ILE A 178 -6.23 6.34 -1.21
C ILE A 178 -6.79 5.25 -2.14
N PRO A 179 -7.35 4.15 -1.59
CA PRO A 179 -7.98 3.12 -2.39
C PRO A 179 -9.32 3.63 -2.95
N GLY A 180 -9.46 3.53 -4.27
CA GLY A 180 -10.73 3.73 -4.93
C GLY A 180 -11.28 5.16 -4.93
N ILE A 181 -12.37 5.34 -5.65
CA ILE A 181 -13.08 6.59 -5.80
C ILE A 181 -14.39 6.49 -5.05
N VAL A 182 -14.55 7.31 -4.03
CA VAL A 182 -15.80 7.40 -3.32
C VAL A 182 -16.49 8.73 -3.64
N TYR A 183 -17.57 8.66 -4.39
CA TYR A 183 -18.41 9.82 -4.68
C TYR A 183 -19.61 9.88 -3.75
N ALA A 184 -19.80 11.01 -3.11
CA ALA A 184 -21.12 11.39 -2.68
C ALA A 184 -21.83 12.02 -3.88
N GLY A 185 -22.68 11.27 -4.51
CA GLY A 185 -23.48 11.72 -5.64
C GLY A 185 -24.88 11.13 -5.56
N ALA A 186 -25.84 11.77 -6.20
CA ALA A 186 -27.12 11.15 -6.46
C ALA A 186 -27.01 10.39 -7.78
N THR A 187 -27.45 9.14 -7.80
CA THR A 187 -27.68 8.40 -9.04
C THR A 187 -29.09 8.68 -9.53
N ARG A 188 -29.27 8.73 -10.83
CA ARG A 188 -30.60 8.87 -11.40
C ARG A 188 -31.19 7.47 -11.61
N ASN A 189 -32.35 7.20 -11.05
CA ASN A 189 -33.15 6.03 -11.39
C ASN A 189 -33.62 6.17 -12.85
N PHE A 190 -33.27 5.23 -13.70
CA PHE A 190 -33.61 5.30 -15.13
C PHE A 190 -35.08 5.12 -15.41
N GLU A 191 -35.82 4.40 -14.57
CA GLU A 191 -37.26 4.16 -14.76
C GLU A 191 -38.12 5.36 -14.33
N THR A 192 -37.75 5.97 -13.20
CA THR A 192 -38.56 7.05 -12.61
C THR A 192 -37.99 8.44 -12.87
N GLY A 193 -36.76 8.53 -13.36
CA GLY A 193 -36.03 9.79 -13.48
C GLY A 193 -35.67 10.47 -12.16
N ALA A 194 -36.04 9.88 -11.03
CA ALA A 194 -35.82 10.45 -9.70
C ALA A 194 -34.35 10.37 -9.32
N LEU A 195 -33.86 11.36 -8.56
CA LEU A 195 -32.54 11.33 -7.95
C LEU A 195 -32.58 10.45 -6.71
N VAL A 196 -31.76 9.37 -6.72
CA VAL A 196 -31.55 8.50 -5.57
C VAL A 196 -30.32 9.01 -4.82
N PRO A 197 -30.44 9.43 -3.56
CA PRO A 197 -29.30 9.89 -2.78
C PRO A 197 -28.25 8.79 -2.65
N SER A 198 -26.98 9.16 -2.74
CA SER A 198 -25.87 8.24 -2.49
C SER A 198 -25.91 7.73 -1.05
N SER A 199 -25.59 6.44 -0.87
CA SER A 199 -25.32 5.84 0.45
C SER A 199 -24.00 6.30 1.07
N TRP A 200 -23.22 7.09 0.33
CA TRP A 200 -21.93 7.61 0.76
C TRP A 200 -22.00 9.08 1.07
N ALA A 201 -21.35 9.49 2.14
CA ALA A 201 -21.08 10.89 2.43
C ALA A 201 -19.91 11.41 1.59
N THR A 202 -19.82 12.73 1.46
CA THR A 202 -18.70 13.37 0.77
C THR A 202 -17.39 13.11 1.51
N PHE A 203 -16.36 12.65 0.79
CA PHE A 203 -15.03 12.57 1.33
C PHE A 203 -14.47 13.99 1.50
N LYS A 204 -14.27 14.39 2.75
CA LYS A 204 -13.67 15.68 3.09
C LYS A 204 -12.16 15.51 3.21
N ASN A 205 -11.41 16.47 2.66
CA ASN A 205 -9.95 16.56 2.79
C ASN A 205 -9.19 15.24 2.52
N PRO A 206 -9.41 14.57 1.37
CA PRO A 206 -8.66 13.37 1.04
C PRO A 206 -7.16 13.67 0.98
N ARG A 207 -6.37 12.84 1.65
CA ARG A 207 -4.91 12.94 1.74
C ARG A 207 -4.29 11.59 1.45
N PRO A 208 -3.05 11.51 0.98
CA PRO A 208 -2.35 10.24 0.91
C PRO A 208 -2.12 9.68 2.32
N GLU A 209 -2.18 8.38 2.41
CA GLU A 209 -1.64 7.69 3.56
C GLU A 209 -0.14 7.96 3.62
N LYS A 210 0.38 8.24 4.80
CA LYS A 210 1.78 8.59 5.01
C LYS A 210 2.40 7.69 6.07
N THR A 211 3.53 7.09 5.73
CA THR A 211 4.38 6.37 6.68
C THR A 211 5.64 7.21 6.90
N ALA A 212 5.92 7.54 8.15
CA ALA A 212 7.14 8.19 8.58
C ALA A 212 7.91 7.21 9.47
N SER A 213 9.13 6.88 9.09
CA SER A 213 9.98 5.90 9.76
C SER A 213 11.30 6.52 10.20
N PHE A 214 11.66 6.30 11.44
CA PHE A 214 12.99 6.55 11.99
C PHE A 214 13.64 5.23 12.35
N GLU A 215 14.88 5.04 11.91
CA GLU A 215 15.68 3.85 12.20
C GLU A 215 17.07 4.27 12.64
N THR A 216 17.62 3.58 13.63
CA THR A 216 19.01 3.75 14.03
C THR A 216 19.59 2.41 14.45
N GLY A 217 20.87 2.21 14.19
CA GLY A 217 21.51 0.92 14.48
C GLY A 217 23.01 1.00 14.54
N ILE A 218 23.57 -0.04 15.10
CA ILE A 218 25.02 -0.29 15.17
C ILE A 218 25.34 -1.65 14.62
N GLU A 219 26.44 -1.76 13.94
CA GLU A 219 27.07 -3.00 13.48
C GLU A 219 28.47 -3.06 14.06
N ALA A 220 28.80 -4.16 14.73
CA ALA A 220 30.08 -4.31 15.39
C ALA A 220 30.68 -5.70 15.17
N LEU A 221 32.01 -5.76 15.04
CA LEU A 221 32.78 -6.99 14.93
C LEU A 221 33.86 -7.03 16.00
N PHE A 222 33.98 -8.17 16.65
CA PHE A 222 34.89 -8.39 17.74
C PHE A 222 35.71 -9.68 17.53
N LEU A 223 36.80 -9.83 18.30
CA LEU A 223 37.57 -11.05 18.40
C LEU A 223 38.10 -11.53 17.03
N ASN A 224 38.77 -10.64 16.30
CA ASN A 224 39.22 -10.90 14.94
C ASN A 224 38.09 -11.30 13.99
N ASN A 225 36.98 -10.55 14.04
CA ASN A 225 35.79 -10.74 13.23
C ASN A 225 35.03 -12.07 13.47
N ARG A 226 35.32 -12.75 14.61
CA ARG A 226 34.62 -13.99 14.96
C ARG A 226 33.24 -13.74 15.58
N LEU A 227 33.10 -12.68 16.35
CA LEU A 227 31.84 -12.29 16.96
C LEU A 227 31.29 -11.08 16.19
N SER A 228 30.10 -11.22 15.63
CA SER A 228 29.36 -10.16 14.98
C SER A 228 28.11 -9.77 15.80
N PHE A 229 27.82 -8.48 15.82
CA PHE A 229 26.67 -7.93 16.50
C PHE A 229 26.03 -6.86 15.60
N ASP A 230 24.75 -6.98 15.34
CA ASP A 230 23.92 -5.95 14.69
C ASP A 230 22.74 -5.66 15.59
N LEU A 231 22.49 -4.41 15.86
CA LEU A 231 21.35 -3.94 16.64
C LEU A 231 20.68 -2.79 15.92
N THR A 232 19.38 -2.90 15.70
CA THR A 232 18.56 -1.87 15.07
C THR A 232 17.36 -1.55 15.96
N TYR A 233 17.11 -0.27 16.19
CA TYR A 233 15.86 0.26 16.69
C TYR A 233 15.12 0.94 15.55
N TYR A 234 13.81 0.70 15.46
CA TYR A 234 12.95 1.37 14.51
C TYR A 234 11.68 1.91 15.18
N ASN A 235 11.16 3.00 14.61
CA ASN A 235 9.88 3.58 14.96
C ASN A 235 9.21 4.09 13.69
N SER A 236 8.16 3.41 13.28
CA SER A 236 7.39 3.73 12.07
C SER A 236 5.98 4.12 12.45
N THR A 237 5.53 5.27 11.97
CA THR A 237 4.19 5.77 12.19
C THR A 237 3.46 5.94 10.87
N MET A 238 2.38 5.20 10.71
CA MET A 238 1.42 5.35 9.61
C MET A 238 0.35 6.34 10.04
N SER A 239 0.07 7.33 9.22
CA SER A 239 -0.92 8.38 9.45
C SER A 239 -1.79 8.59 8.22
N ASN A 240 -2.92 9.28 8.39
CA ASN A 240 -3.92 9.49 7.35
C ASN A 240 -4.44 8.18 6.74
N LEU A 241 -4.45 7.09 7.49
CA LEU A 241 -4.95 5.82 6.99
C LEU A 241 -6.42 5.97 6.59
N TYR A 242 -6.74 5.45 5.42
CA TYR A 242 -8.09 5.46 4.88
C TYR A 242 -8.99 4.50 5.65
N LEU A 243 -10.11 5.00 6.09
CA LEU A 243 -11.15 4.23 6.76
C LEU A 243 -12.52 4.57 6.19
N VAL A 244 -13.44 3.65 6.33
CA VAL A 244 -14.85 3.88 6.05
C VAL A 244 -15.63 3.64 7.33
N GLY A 245 -16.27 4.70 7.82
CA GLY A 245 -17.20 4.63 8.93
C GLY A 245 -18.64 4.66 8.45
N THR A 246 -19.59 4.60 9.39
CA THR A 246 -21.01 4.75 9.12
C THR A 246 -21.57 5.81 10.07
N ASN A 247 -22.30 6.77 9.56
CA ASN A 247 -22.96 7.78 10.40
C ASN A 247 -24.28 7.27 10.97
N ALA A 248 -24.88 8.07 11.85
CA ALA A 248 -26.19 7.78 12.46
C ALA A 248 -27.34 7.61 11.44
N SER A 249 -27.17 8.13 10.23
CA SER A 249 -28.14 7.99 9.13
C SER A 249 -27.87 6.78 8.23
N GLY A 250 -26.95 5.89 8.59
CA GLY A 250 -26.59 4.70 7.82
C GLY A 250 -25.73 4.98 6.57
N LYS A 251 -25.23 6.20 6.38
CA LYS A 251 -24.34 6.53 5.25
C LYS A 251 -22.89 6.16 5.56
N SER A 252 -22.21 5.59 4.57
CA SER A 252 -20.77 5.36 4.63
C SER A 252 -20.00 6.67 4.54
N ILE A 253 -19.08 6.90 5.46
CA ILE A 253 -18.22 8.10 5.52
C ILE A 253 -16.78 7.68 5.27
N PRO A 254 -16.18 8.06 4.13
CA PRO A 254 -14.76 7.90 3.90
C PRO A 254 -13.98 8.97 4.66
N MET A 255 -12.88 8.58 5.29
CA MET A 255 -12.01 9.47 6.07
C MET A 255 -10.54 9.03 6.03
N ASN A 256 -9.62 9.99 6.17
CA ASN A 256 -8.19 9.75 6.37
C ASN A 256 -7.80 10.13 7.79
N SER A 257 -8.11 9.31 8.77
CA SER A 257 -7.96 9.72 10.17
C SER A 257 -7.16 8.77 11.04
N ALA A 258 -7.06 7.50 10.68
CA ALA A 258 -6.40 6.54 11.54
C ALA A 258 -4.88 6.73 11.58
N LYS A 259 -4.31 6.38 12.72
CA LYS A 259 -2.88 6.46 12.97
C LYS A 259 -2.42 5.22 13.75
N ILE A 260 -1.38 4.57 13.24
CA ILE A 260 -0.81 3.36 13.83
C ILE A 260 0.70 3.57 13.98
N ARG A 261 1.25 3.14 15.09
CA ARG A 261 2.70 3.12 15.33
C ARG A 261 3.18 1.70 15.46
N ASN A 262 4.26 1.39 14.78
CA ASN A 262 5.08 0.20 14.96
C ASN A 262 6.46 0.64 15.44
N GLN A 263 6.92 0.09 16.54
CA GLN A 263 8.27 0.32 17.03
C GLN A 263 8.86 -0.97 17.55
N GLY A 264 10.17 -1.10 17.43
CA GLY A 264 10.79 -2.34 17.88
C GLY A 264 12.30 -2.30 17.86
N ILE A 265 12.86 -3.42 18.27
CA ILE A 265 14.29 -3.67 18.30
C ILE A 265 14.54 -4.99 17.58
N GLU A 266 15.53 -4.99 16.72
CA GLU A 266 16.04 -6.19 16.08
C GLU A 266 17.52 -6.35 16.42
N ALA A 267 17.92 -7.55 16.81
CA ALA A 267 19.29 -7.86 17.14
C ALA A 267 19.71 -9.17 16.49
N THR A 268 20.92 -9.18 15.92
CA THR A 268 21.57 -10.36 15.39
C THR A 268 22.92 -10.51 16.08
N VAL A 269 23.18 -11.70 16.64
CA VAL A 269 24.49 -12.07 17.20
C VAL A 269 25.00 -13.30 16.47
N GLY A 270 26.17 -13.19 15.89
CA GLY A 270 26.81 -14.29 15.17
C GLY A 270 28.17 -14.64 15.73
N TYR A 271 28.51 -15.92 15.74
CA TYR A 271 29.85 -16.38 16.14
C TYR A 271 30.39 -17.44 15.18
N ASP A 272 31.68 -17.28 14.85
CA ASP A 272 32.42 -18.15 13.94
C ASP A 272 33.46 -18.99 14.73
N PHE A 273 33.13 -20.24 14.96
CA PHE A 273 33.99 -21.20 15.65
C PHE A 273 34.94 -21.86 14.64
N LYS A 274 36.22 -21.97 15.01
CA LYS A 274 37.22 -22.74 14.26
C LYS A 274 37.82 -23.81 15.16
N PHE A 275 37.70 -25.08 14.74
CA PHE A 275 38.22 -26.24 15.43
C PHE A 275 39.10 -27.05 14.43
N GLY A 276 40.38 -26.73 14.35
CA GLY A 276 41.26 -27.33 13.34
C GLY A 276 40.76 -27.01 11.93
N GLN A 277 40.37 -28.04 11.18
CA GLN A 277 39.83 -27.90 9.81
C GLN A 277 38.32 -27.65 9.78
N LEU A 278 37.62 -27.83 10.90
CA LEU A 278 36.19 -27.57 11.01
C LEU A 278 35.94 -26.11 11.28
N ARG A 279 35.02 -25.53 10.50
CA ARG A 279 34.50 -24.19 10.73
C ARG A 279 32.96 -24.27 10.94
N TRP A 280 32.50 -23.79 12.08
CA TRP A 280 31.08 -23.74 12.41
C TRP A 280 30.66 -22.31 12.66
N LYS A 281 29.68 -21.82 11.87
CA LYS A 281 29.05 -20.52 12.08
C LYS A 281 27.68 -20.71 12.69
N THR A 282 27.38 -19.93 13.71
CA THR A 282 26.07 -19.86 14.33
C THR A 282 25.60 -18.41 14.43
N SER A 283 24.31 -18.19 14.31
CA SER A 283 23.71 -16.86 14.51
C SER A 283 22.38 -16.98 15.21
N TYR A 284 22.07 -15.99 16.02
CA TYR A 284 20.80 -15.82 16.72
C TYR A 284 20.21 -14.49 16.32
N ASN A 285 18.92 -14.51 15.90
CA ASN A 285 18.15 -13.34 15.60
C ASN A 285 17.07 -13.17 16.66
N LEU A 286 16.98 -11.98 17.21
CA LEU A 286 15.97 -11.57 18.16
C LEU A 286 15.23 -10.37 17.59
N SER A 287 13.90 -10.41 17.63
CA SER A 287 13.08 -9.27 17.26
C SER A 287 11.99 -9.04 18.32
N TYR A 288 11.77 -7.79 18.65
CA TYR A 288 10.67 -7.34 19.47
C TYR A 288 9.93 -6.23 18.74
N ASN A 289 8.61 -6.35 18.60
CA ASN A 289 7.76 -5.36 17.93
C ASN A 289 6.59 -4.98 18.86
N ASP A 290 6.37 -3.68 19.00
CA ASP A 290 5.21 -3.09 19.66
C ASP A 290 4.36 -2.34 18.63
N ASN A 291 3.15 -2.82 18.39
CA ASN A 291 2.17 -2.20 17.52
C ASN A 291 1.11 -1.51 18.34
N LYS A 292 0.86 -0.24 18.08
CA LYS A 292 -0.14 0.54 18.80
C LYS A 292 -0.99 1.37 17.84
N ILE A 293 -2.31 1.22 17.95
CA ILE A 293 -3.27 2.14 17.33
C ILE A 293 -3.27 3.42 18.17
N LEU A 294 -2.81 4.52 17.59
CA LEU A 294 -2.75 5.82 18.24
C LEU A 294 -4.05 6.62 18.05
N ARG A 295 -4.75 6.37 16.96
CA ARG A 295 -6.02 7.03 16.63
C ARG A 295 -6.81 6.17 15.65
N THR A 296 -8.10 6.08 15.87
CA THR A 296 -9.05 5.44 14.98
C THR A 296 -9.77 6.48 14.09
N ALA A 297 -11.07 6.36 13.93
CA ALA A 297 -11.87 7.35 13.22
C ALA A 297 -11.93 8.66 14.02
N TYR A 298 -11.60 9.74 13.34
CA TYR A 298 -11.58 11.09 13.92
C TYR A 298 -12.35 12.04 13.04
N ASP A 299 -13.32 12.72 13.62
CA ASP A 299 -14.06 13.78 12.95
C ASP A 299 -13.31 15.11 13.16
N GLU A 300 -12.74 15.65 12.08
CA GLU A 300 -11.98 16.91 12.13
C GLU A 300 -12.84 18.12 12.49
N GLU A 301 -14.16 18.07 12.26
CA GLU A 301 -15.08 19.19 12.59
C GLU A 301 -15.46 19.21 14.06
N THR A 302 -15.72 18.05 14.63
CA THR A 302 -16.16 17.96 16.04
C THR A 302 -15.01 17.73 17.00
N GLY A 303 -13.81 17.39 16.51
CA GLY A 303 -12.66 17.05 17.31
C GLY A 303 -12.82 15.76 18.13
N LYS A 304 -13.83 14.96 17.85
CA LYS A 304 -14.13 13.73 18.59
C LYS A 304 -13.63 12.50 17.85
N GLU A 305 -13.08 11.56 18.58
CA GLU A 305 -12.89 10.20 18.09
C GLU A 305 -14.25 9.49 18.06
N ASN A 306 -14.65 9.11 16.86
CA ASN A 306 -15.72 8.14 16.70
C ASN A 306 -15.11 6.76 16.86
N VAL A 307 -15.36 6.11 17.97
CA VAL A 307 -14.92 4.73 18.22
C VAL A 307 -15.66 3.84 17.23
N ILE A 308 -15.03 3.54 16.11
CA ILE A 308 -15.45 2.42 15.27
C ILE A 308 -15.13 1.17 16.09
N ALA A 309 -16.13 0.32 16.33
CA ALA A 309 -15.99 -0.89 17.12
C ALA A 309 -14.70 -1.62 16.79
N THR A 310 -13.86 -1.79 17.80
CA THR A 310 -12.62 -2.52 17.71
C THR A 310 -12.97 -3.99 17.55
N TYR A 311 -12.79 -4.54 16.36
CA TYR A 311 -12.70 -5.98 16.23
C TYR A 311 -11.29 -6.38 16.69
N VAL A 312 -11.26 -7.08 17.80
CA VAL A 312 -10.09 -7.80 18.31
C VAL A 312 -9.86 -9.06 17.48
#